data_adefa0bfbd7d9788a915e09b64b33080
#
_entry.id   adefa0bfbd7d9788a915e09b64b33080
#
_cell.length_a   1.000
_cell.length_b   1.000
_cell.length_c   1.000
_cell.angle_alpha   90.00
_cell.angle_beta   90.00
_cell.angle_gamma   90.00
#
_symmetry.space_group_name_H-M   'P 1'
#
loop_
_entity.id
_entity.type
_entity.pdbx_description
1 polymer ?
#
loop_
_entity_poly.entity_id
_entity_poly.type
_entity_poly.pdbx_seq_one_letter_code
_entity_poly.pdbx_strand_id
1 'polypeptide(L)'
;MFVEAPAAASAGAPSLDELVVLSWNAHLAEGELRDLIGKLKSGELTGRPVNHFVLLVQELYRRGDAVPEFDVHDRSAFAIVPRDPESFDVEDHAASLGLSIFYVPSMRNGPELREDRGNAIVSTEPLIEPFALELPLARQRRVALGAAVRVQTADGPKRLELMDAHLEPLSSPKTLWVFKNPRAGQVRAILDVLDTDRYDGDAVAGVVLGGDFNTVRAGAREDAYRLARKWSTSLAHEDRRDTHMMGRLDYVFAKLEDGWKMKTRRLDERFGSDHYPVLAFFSR
;
A
#
# COMPACT_ATOMS: atom_id res chain seq x y z
N MET A 1 -4.57 3.96 -13.34
CA MET A 1 -4.41 5.43 -13.52
C MET A 1 -3.08 5.83 -12.91
N PHE A 2 -2.36 6.68 -13.59
CA PHE A 2 -1.12 7.28 -13.08
C PHE A 2 -1.22 8.80 -13.23
N VAL A 3 -1.00 9.52 -12.13
CA VAL A 3 -0.94 10.98 -12.09
C VAL A 3 0.40 11.35 -11.49
N GLU A 4 1.18 12.13 -12.21
CA GLU A 4 2.44 12.65 -11.73
C GLU A 4 2.21 14.00 -11.04
N ALA A 5 2.80 14.18 -9.86
CA ALA A 5 2.79 15.48 -9.22
C ALA A 5 3.44 16.52 -10.14
N PRO A 6 2.96 17.78 -10.14
CA PRO A 6 3.69 18.85 -10.77
C PRO A 6 5.11 18.84 -10.20
N ALA A 7 6.12 18.82 -11.08
CA ALA A 7 7.51 18.77 -10.66
C ALA A 7 7.75 19.87 -9.61
N ALA A 8 7.93 19.47 -8.37
CA ALA A 8 8.38 20.37 -7.32
C ALA A 8 9.74 20.88 -7.77
N ALA A 9 9.87 22.19 -7.93
CA ALA A 9 11.09 22.80 -8.39
C ALA A 9 12.27 22.33 -7.54
N SER A 10 13.13 21.50 -8.11
CA SER A 10 14.52 21.22 -7.73
C SER A 10 14.89 20.97 -6.26
N ALA A 11 14.03 20.41 -5.44
CA ALA A 11 14.51 19.74 -4.23
C ALA A 11 15.12 18.39 -4.66
N GLY A 12 16.39 18.14 -4.32
CA GLY A 12 17.03 16.84 -4.57
C GLY A 12 16.24 15.70 -3.90
N ALA A 13 16.46 14.47 -4.33
CA ALA A 13 15.84 13.30 -3.69
C ALA A 13 16.10 13.32 -2.17
N PRO A 14 15.09 12.98 -1.32
CA PRO A 14 15.25 12.93 0.13
C PRO A 14 16.26 11.84 0.54
N SER A 15 16.92 12.02 1.67
CA SER A 15 17.63 10.91 2.30
C SER A 15 16.63 9.88 2.84
N LEU A 16 17.07 8.63 2.97
CA LEU A 16 16.16 7.55 3.39
C LEU A 16 15.58 7.77 4.80
N ASP A 17 16.28 8.42 5.71
CA ASP A 17 15.82 8.76 7.06
C ASP A 17 14.86 9.96 7.11
N GLU A 18 14.78 10.74 6.04
CA GLU A 18 13.78 11.81 5.88
C GLU A 18 12.46 11.28 5.31
N LEU A 19 12.50 10.13 4.64
CA LEU A 19 11.32 9.52 4.04
C LEU A 19 10.51 8.74 5.08
N VAL A 20 9.19 8.89 5.03
CA VAL A 20 8.24 8.08 5.82
C VAL A 20 7.40 7.25 4.85
N VAL A 21 7.30 5.95 5.11
CA VAL A 21 6.34 5.08 4.41
C VAL A 21 5.18 4.76 5.35
N LEU A 22 3.96 4.84 4.86
CA LEU A 22 2.76 4.56 5.63
C LEU A 22 1.88 3.57 4.87
N SER A 23 1.39 2.53 5.54
CA SER A 23 0.37 1.62 5.01
C SER A 23 -0.96 1.84 5.71
N TRP A 24 -2.06 1.90 4.94
CA TRP A 24 -3.39 2.14 5.48
C TRP A 24 -4.51 1.64 4.55
N ASN A 25 -5.38 0.80 5.07
CA ASN A 25 -6.65 0.49 4.44
C ASN A 25 -7.64 1.63 4.74
N ALA A 26 -8.12 2.32 3.69
CA ALA A 26 -8.99 3.50 3.80
C ALA A 26 -10.48 3.14 3.91
N HIS A 27 -10.81 1.86 4.11
CA HIS A 27 -12.16 1.37 4.29
C HIS A 27 -13.16 1.95 3.28
N LEU A 28 -13.15 1.43 2.06
CA LEU A 28 -14.08 1.86 1.00
C LEU A 28 -14.01 3.37 0.68
N ALA A 29 -12.82 3.98 0.86
CA ALA A 29 -12.59 5.42 0.75
C ALA A 29 -13.42 6.29 1.71
N GLU A 30 -13.89 5.72 2.82
CA GLU A 30 -14.49 6.48 3.93
C GLU A 30 -13.41 7.22 4.74
N GLY A 31 -12.16 6.77 4.60
CA GLY A 31 -11.02 7.35 5.30
C GLY A 31 -10.68 8.76 4.85
N GLU A 32 -10.42 9.64 5.82
CA GLU A 32 -10.10 11.06 5.64
C GLU A 32 -8.62 11.24 5.24
N LEU A 33 -8.25 10.83 4.02
CA LEU A 33 -6.88 10.87 3.51
C LEU A 33 -6.26 12.27 3.59
N ARG A 34 -7.05 13.32 3.37
CA ARG A 34 -6.57 14.73 3.47
C ARG A 34 -6.18 15.11 4.88
N ASP A 35 -6.95 14.71 5.89
CA ASP A 35 -6.64 14.96 7.29
C ASP A 35 -5.38 14.22 7.71
N LEU A 36 -5.27 12.94 7.36
CA LEU A 36 -4.06 12.14 7.57
C LEU A 36 -2.81 12.83 6.99
N ILE A 37 -2.87 13.27 5.74
CA ILE A 37 -1.76 13.96 5.07
C ILE A 37 -1.47 15.32 5.73
N GLY A 38 -2.49 16.09 6.09
CA GLY A 38 -2.35 17.38 6.78
C GLY A 38 -1.62 17.23 8.11
N LYS A 39 -2.04 16.27 8.95
CA LYS A 39 -1.41 15.97 10.24
C LYS A 39 0.00 15.38 10.11
N LEU A 40 0.25 14.63 9.04
CA LEU A 40 1.60 14.13 8.73
C LEU A 40 2.53 15.30 8.38
N LYS A 41 2.11 16.18 7.48
CA LYS A 41 2.87 17.36 7.07
C LYS A 41 3.09 18.36 8.21
N SER A 42 2.12 18.56 9.09
CA SER A 42 2.24 19.46 10.25
C SER A 42 3.16 18.91 11.35
N GLY A 43 3.43 17.61 11.36
CA GLY A 43 4.21 16.94 12.39
C GLY A 43 3.38 16.48 13.60
N GLU A 44 2.07 16.65 13.60
CA GLU A 44 1.19 16.21 14.68
C GLU A 44 1.30 14.71 14.94
N LEU A 45 1.42 13.92 13.87
CA LEU A 45 1.52 12.46 13.97
C LEU A 45 2.92 11.96 14.36
N THR A 46 3.97 12.70 14.09
CA THR A 46 5.36 12.22 14.17
C THR A 46 6.21 12.98 15.15
N GLY A 47 5.71 14.10 15.69
CA GLY A 47 6.46 15.05 16.53
C GLY A 47 7.38 15.98 15.73
N ARG A 48 7.45 15.83 14.41
CA ARG A 48 8.17 16.70 13.47
C ARG A 48 7.44 16.73 12.12
N PRO A 49 7.48 17.82 11.36
CA PRO A 49 6.94 17.88 10.01
C PRO A 49 7.52 16.79 9.10
N VAL A 50 6.67 16.16 8.29
CA VAL A 50 7.07 15.15 7.30
C VAL A 50 6.82 15.73 5.91
N ASN A 51 7.89 16.06 5.21
CA ASN A 51 7.84 16.64 3.86
C ASN A 51 7.91 15.57 2.78
N HIS A 52 8.54 14.42 3.09
CA HIS A 52 8.78 13.32 2.16
C HIS A 52 8.08 12.06 2.67
N PHE A 53 7.07 11.59 1.95
CA PHE A 53 6.34 10.39 2.33
C PHE A 53 5.82 9.61 1.13
N VAL A 54 5.61 8.32 1.36
CA VAL A 54 4.86 7.43 0.47
C VAL A 54 3.77 6.75 1.28
N LEU A 55 2.55 6.78 0.77
CA LEU A 55 1.40 6.08 1.32
C LEU A 55 1.08 4.87 0.44
N LEU A 56 0.95 3.70 1.05
CA LEU A 56 0.47 2.46 0.48
C LEU A 56 -0.97 2.30 0.95
N VAL A 57 -1.94 2.61 0.08
CA VAL A 57 -3.35 2.77 0.48
C VAL A 57 -4.21 1.73 -0.20
N GLN A 58 -5.01 1.02 0.59
CA GLN A 58 -5.95 0.02 0.10
C GLN A 58 -7.37 0.55 0.20
N GLU A 59 -8.26 -0.02 -0.61
CA GLU A 59 -9.69 0.30 -0.67
C GLU A 59 -10.02 1.75 -1.05
N LEU A 60 -9.22 2.36 -1.92
CA LEU A 60 -9.60 3.61 -2.56
C LEU A 60 -10.60 3.37 -3.69
N TYR A 61 -11.35 4.42 -4.04
CA TYR A 61 -12.33 4.42 -5.13
C TYR A 61 -11.92 5.33 -6.27
N ARG A 62 -12.38 4.93 -7.46
CA ARG A 62 -12.47 5.78 -8.64
C ARG A 62 -13.87 5.68 -9.23
N ARG A 63 -14.41 6.80 -9.71
CA ARG A 63 -15.72 6.87 -10.38
C ARG A 63 -15.66 7.76 -11.62
N GLY A 64 -16.65 7.62 -12.48
CA GLY A 64 -16.85 8.48 -13.63
C GLY A 64 -16.49 7.81 -14.95
N ASP A 65 -16.33 8.62 -16.01
CA ASP A 65 -16.17 8.14 -17.37
C ASP A 65 -14.84 7.44 -17.64
N ALA A 66 -13.83 7.68 -16.79
CA ALA A 66 -12.55 6.96 -16.84
C ALA A 66 -12.65 5.49 -16.39
N VAL A 67 -13.74 5.09 -15.71
CA VAL A 67 -13.99 3.70 -15.34
C VAL A 67 -14.52 2.96 -16.56
N PRO A 68 -13.84 1.90 -17.07
CA PRO A 68 -14.28 1.15 -18.24
C PRO A 68 -15.71 0.64 -18.12
N GLU A 69 -16.39 0.48 -19.23
CA GLU A 69 -17.71 -0.16 -19.25
C GLU A 69 -17.64 -1.58 -18.68
N PHE A 70 -18.78 -1.99 -18.12
CA PHE A 70 -18.89 -3.30 -17.50
C PHE A 70 -18.84 -4.43 -18.54
N ASP A 71 -17.93 -5.39 -18.32
CA ASP A 71 -17.96 -6.66 -19.03
C ASP A 71 -18.82 -7.68 -18.25
N VAL A 72 -19.97 -8.06 -18.79
CA VAL A 72 -20.89 -9.03 -18.20
C VAL A 72 -20.27 -10.42 -17.97
N HIS A 73 -19.13 -10.69 -18.60
CA HIS A 73 -18.42 -11.96 -18.47
C HIS A 73 -17.43 -11.98 -17.32
N ASP A 74 -17.01 -10.81 -16.81
CA ASP A 74 -16.06 -10.69 -15.69
C ASP A 74 -16.78 -10.74 -14.34
N ARG A 75 -17.25 -11.92 -13.96
CA ARG A 75 -17.93 -12.14 -12.68
C ARG A 75 -17.01 -12.11 -11.46
N SER A 76 -15.71 -12.16 -11.64
CA SER A 76 -14.74 -12.15 -10.53
C SER A 76 -14.52 -10.75 -9.95
N ALA A 77 -14.98 -9.72 -10.64
CA ALA A 77 -14.67 -8.31 -10.39
C ALA A 77 -15.75 -7.54 -9.61
N PHE A 78 -16.69 -8.21 -8.95
CA PHE A 78 -17.75 -7.51 -8.23
C PHE A 78 -17.56 -7.42 -6.73
N ALA A 79 -17.78 -6.23 -6.20
CA ALA A 79 -18.23 -6.03 -4.84
C ALA A 79 -19.64 -5.43 -4.87
N ILE A 80 -20.50 -5.86 -3.96
CA ILE A 80 -21.90 -5.37 -3.83
C ILE A 80 -21.99 -4.43 -2.63
N VAL A 81 -20.99 -3.66 -2.34
CA VAL A 81 -21.04 -2.70 -1.23
C VAL A 81 -21.20 -1.32 -1.85
N PRO A 82 -22.34 -0.65 -1.65
CA PRO A 82 -22.52 0.73 -2.09
C PRO A 82 -21.46 1.62 -1.42
N ARG A 83 -20.89 2.52 -2.19
CA ARG A 83 -20.03 3.55 -1.65
C ARG A 83 -20.87 4.62 -0.95
N ASP A 84 -20.35 5.15 0.17
CA ASP A 84 -20.90 6.39 0.72
C ASP A 84 -20.75 7.50 -0.34
N PRO A 85 -21.83 8.27 -0.63
CA PRO A 85 -21.77 9.39 -1.58
C PRO A 85 -20.74 10.46 -1.21
N GLU A 86 -20.37 10.57 0.06
CA GLU A 86 -19.36 11.50 0.57
C GLU A 86 -17.92 10.99 0.44
N SER A 87 -17.72 9.71 0.07
CA SER A 87 -16.38 9.15 -0.12
C SER A 87 -15.66 9.85 -1.28
N PHE A 88 -14.40 10.18 -1.06
CA PHE A 88 -13.59 10.89 -2.03
C PHE A 88 -13.11 9.99 -3.17
N ASP A 89 -13.12 10.54 -4.37
CA ASP A 89 -12.52 9.92 -5.55
C ASP A 89 -10.99 10.08 -5.55
N VAL A 90 -10.28 9.05 -6.00
CA VAL A 90 -8.81 9.08 -6.07
C VAL A 90 -8.27 10.14 -7.03
N GLU A 91 -9.03 10.48 -8.08
CA GLU A 91 -8.65 11.55 -9.03
C GLU A 91 -8.76 12.93 -8.39
N ASP A 92 -9.83 13.16 -7.61
CA ASP A 92 -10.01 14.39 -6.83
C ASP A 92 -8.88 14.58 -5.81
N HIS A 93 -8.42 13.49 -5.17
CA HIS A 93 -7.26 13.53 -4.27
C HIS A 93 -5.99 13.91 -5.02
N ALA A 94 -5.71 13.27 -6.16
CA ALA A 94 -4.53 13.57 -6.97
C ALA A 94 -4.47 15.05 -7.35
N ALA A 95 -5.57 15.57 -7.90
CA ALA A 95 -5.65 16.95 -8.36
C ALA A 95 -5.49 17.98 -7.22
N SER A 96 -6.08 17.70 -6.05
CA SER A 96 -6.15 18.67 -4.95
C SER A 96 -4.92 18.71 -4.05
N LEU A 97 -4.16 17.62 -3.98
CA LEU A 97 -3.02 17.49 -3.05
C LEU A 97 -1.67 17.72 -3.72
N GLY A 98 -1.62 17.76 -5.06
CA GLY A 98 -0.38 17.91 -5.82
C GLY A 98 0.60 16.76 -5.57
N LEU A 99 0.09 15.53 -5.44
CA LEU A 99 0.87 14.32 -5.17
C LEU A 99 0.93 13.41 -6.39
N SER A 100 2.00 12.63 -6.51
CA SER A 100 2.06 11.51 -7.46
C SER A 100 1.15 10.40 -6.97
N ILE A 101 0.29 9.88 -7.85
CA ILE A 101 -0.63 8.77 -7.53
C ILE A 101 -0.56 7.71 -8.62
N PHE A 102 -0.31 6.46 -8.21
CA PHE A 102 -0.49 5.29 -9.03
C PHE A 102 -1.60 4.42 -8.44
N TYR A 103 -2.75 4.37 -9.12
CA TYR A 103 -3.94 3.63 -8.71
C TYR A 103 -4.24 2.49 -9.67
N VAL A 104 -4.54 1.31 -9.13
CA VAL A 104 -5.00 0.14 -9.93
C VAL A 104 -6.24 -0.46 -9.28
N PRO A 105 -7.34 -0.61 -10.03
CA PRO A 105 -8.54 -1.25 -9.52
C PRO A 105 -8.32 -2.75 -9.33
N SER A 106 -8.83 -3.28 -8.22
CA SER A 106 -8.93 -4.72 -7.98
C SER A 106 -10.31 -5.26 -8.36
N MET A 107 -11.35 -4.46 -8.24
CA MET A 107 -12.73 -4.87 -8.56
C MET A 107 -13.64 -3.68 -8.85
N ARG A 108 -14.76 -3.96 -9.50
CA ARG A 108 -15.84 -2.98 -9.67
C ARG A 108 -16.74 -2.94 -8.45
N ASN A 109 -17.36 -1.79 -8.23
CA ASN A 109 -18.36 -1.59 -7.18
C ASN A 109 -19.78 -1.75 -7.75
N GLY A 110 -20.13 -2.99 -8.07
CA GLY A 110 -21.41 -3.35 -8.69
C GLY A 110 -21.43 -3.22 -10.23
N PRO A 111 -22.44 -3.81 -10.89
CA PRO A 111 -22.54 -3.85 -12.35
C PRO A 111 -23.05 -2.54 -12.98
N GLU A 112 -23.83 -1.75 -12.24
CA GLU A 112 -24.55 -0.60 -12.79
C GLU A 112 -23.83 0.72 -12.53
N LEU A 113 -22.89 0.73 -11.59
CA LEU A 113 -22.17 1.94 -11.22
C LEU A 113 -20.86 2.03 -12.01
N ARG A 114 -20.57 3.22 -12.54
CA ARG A 114 -19.24 3.52 -13.09
C ARG A 114 -18.27 3.82 -11.95
N GLU A 115 -18.05 2.81 -11.12
CA GLU A 115 -17.16 2.86 -9.97
C GLU A 115 -16.30 1.61 -9.91
N ASP A 116 -15.03 1.79 -9.54
CA ASP A 116 -14.15 0.70 -9.17
C ASP A 116 -13.44 1.01 -7.86
N ARG A 117 -12.88 -0.01 -7.23
CA ARG A 117 -12.07 0.13 -6.03
C ARG A 117 -10.79 -0.66 -6.15
N GLY A 118 -9.75 -0.15 -5.55
CA GLY A 118 -8.44 -0.77 -5.64
C GLY A 118 -7.45 -0.19 -4.66
N ASN A 119 -6.19 -0.33 -5.01
CA ASN A 119 -5.08 0.13 -4.22
C ASN A 119 -4.40 1.32 -4.90
N ALA A 120 -3.69 2.13 -4.11
CA ALA A 120 -2.89 3.22 -4.64
C ALA A 120 -1.56 3.38 -3.88
N ILE A 121 -0.53 3.76 -4.62
CA ILE A 121 0.70 4.34 -4.08
C ILE A 121 0.61 5.85 -4.28
N VAL A 122 0.66 6.60 -3.17
CA VAL A 122 0.56 8.06 -3.15
C VAL A 122 1.86 8.62 -2.62
N SER A 123 2.50 9.58 -3.30
CA SER A 123 3.85 10.03 -2.96
C SER A 123 4.01 11.53 -3.14
N THR A 124 4.82 12.15 -2.25
CA THR A 124 5.38 13.48 -2.46
C THR A 124 6.48 13.48 -3.52
N GLU A 125 7.10 12.30 -3.74
CA GLU A 125 8.15 12.12 -4.72
C GLU A 125 7.59 11.61 -6.05
N PRO A 126 8.26 11.87 -7.17
CA PRO A 126 7.92 11.24 -8.44
C PRO A 126 7.98 9.71 -8.32
N LEU A 127 6.93 9.03 -8.77
CA LEU A 127 6.89 7.58 -8.84
C LEU A 127 7.56 7.09 -10.12
N ILE A 128 8.48 6.15 -10.00
CA ILE A 128 9.25 5.60 -11.10
C ILE A 128 8.78 4.19 -11.40
N GLU A 129 8.61 3.89 -12.69
CA GLU A 129 8.31 2.55 -13.22
C GLU A 129 7.16 1.83 -12.50
N PRO A 130 5.98 2.47 -12.42
CA PRO A 130 4.83 1.87 -11.77
C PRO A 130 4.38 0.61 -12.52
N PHE A 131 4.05 -0.44 -11.76
CA PHE A 131 3.52 -1.69 -12.31
C PHE A 131 2.47 -2.31 -11.39
N ALA A 132 1.64 -3.17 -11.95
CA ALA A 132 0.67 -3.95 -11.20
C ALA A 132 0.95 -5.44 -11.36
N LEU A 133 0.79 -6.19 -10.26
CA LEU A 133 0.86 -7.64 -10.23
C LEU A 133 -0.53 -8.19 -9.89
N GLU A 134 -1.12 -8.96 -10.78
CA GLU A 134 -2.31 -9.71 -10.46
C GLU A 134 -1.95 -10.90 -9.58
N LEU A 135 -2.56 -10.95 -8.39
CA LEU A 135 -2.27 -11.99 -7.41
C LEU A 135 -3.07 -13.27 -7.71
N PRO A 136 -2.57 -14.46 -7.33
CA PRO A 136 -3.30 -15.71 -7.48
C PRO A 136 -4.74 -15.58 -6.99
N LEU A 137 -5.69 -15.86 -7.88
CA LEU A 137 -7.12 -15.74 -7.62
C LEU A 137 -7.56 -16.79 -6.61
N ALA A 138 -8.27 -16.36 -5.57
CA ALA A 138 -8.94 -17.26 -4.63
C ALA A 138 -10.45 -17.09 -4.70
N ARG A 139 -11.01 -16.02 -4.18
CA ARG A 139 -12.43 -15.66 -4.27
C ARG A 139 -12.66 -14.33 -4.97
N GLN A 140 -11.76 -13.41 -4.73
CA GLN A 140 -11.80 -12.06 -5.30
C GLN A 140 -10.52 -11.81 -6.08
N ARG A 141 -10.62 -11.01 -7.12
CA ARG A 141 -9.44 -10.49 -7.79
C ARG A 141 -8.69 -9.56 -6.83
N ARG A 142 -7.41 -9.82 -6.64
CA ARG A 142 -6.51 -9.00 -5.85
C ARG A 142 -5.31 -8.60 -6.68
N VAL A 143 -4.84 -7.37 -6.47
CA VAL A 143 -3.67 -6.81 -7.15
C VAL A 143 -2.70 -6.27 -6.11
N ALA A 144 -1.41 -6.43 -6.38
CA ALA A 144 -0.37 -5.68 -5.71
C ALA A 144 0.19 -4.62 -6.66
N LEU A 145 0.56 -3.47 -6.12
CA LEU A 145 1.11 -2.37 -6.88
C LEU A 145 2.57 -2.16 -6.51
N GLY A 146 3.41 -2.05 -7.52
CA GLY A 146 4.81 -1.70 -7.34
C GLY A 146 5.14 -0.38 -8.02
N ALA A 147 6.03 0.39 -7.40
CA ALA A 147 6.67 1.57 -7.95
C ALA A 147 7.99 1.81 -7.22
N ALA A 148 8.82 2.74 -7.69
CA ALA A 148 9.98 3.18 -6.94
C ALA A 148 9.97 4.71 -6.76
N VAL A 149 10.71 5.18 -5.76
CA VAL A 149 11.07 6.59 -5.58
C VAL A 149 12.59 6.72 -5.50
N ARG A 150 13.12 7.89 -5.85
CA ARG A 150 14.55 8.16 -5.66
C ARG A 150 14.82 8.60 -4.24
N VAL A 151 15.88 8.04 -3.64
CA VAL A 151 16.39 8.44 -2.32
C VAL A 151 17.88 8.72 -2.42
N GLN A 152 18.36 9.67 -1.63
CA GLN A 152 19.78 9.98 -1.54
C GLN A 152 20.45 9.08 -0.50
N THR A 153 21.55 8.44 -0.88
CA THR A 153 22.40 7.65 0.02
C THR A 153 23.82 8.23 0.04
N ALA A 154 24.69 7.69 0.89
CA ALA A 154 26.10 8.12 0.93
C ALA A 154 26.83 7.85 -0.39
N ASP A 155 26.39 6.85 -1.15
CA ASP A 155 26.98 6.43 -2.43
C ASP A 155 26.30 7.09 -3.64
N GLY A 156 25.42 8.08 -3.41
CA GLY A 156 24.65 8.77 -4.44
C GLY A 156 23.16 8.38 -4.44
N PRO A 157 22.41 8.85 -5.46
CA PRO A 157 21.00 8.56 -5.57
C PRO A 157 20.77 7.08 -5.91
N LYS A 158 19.85 6.45 -5.18
CA LYS A 158 19.42 5.07 -5.38
C LYS A 158 17.90 5.01 -5.47
N ARG A 159 17.37 3.85 -5.83
CA ARG A 159 15.95 3.55 -5.81
C ARG A 159 15.53 2.93 -4.48
N LEU A 160 14.41 3.35 -3.94
CA LEU A 160 13.66 2.60 -2.94
C LEU A 160 12.43 2.03 -3.65
N GLU A 161 12.37 0.72 -3.74
CA GLU A 161 11.23 0.02 -4.31
C GLU A 161 10.10 -0.10 -3.27
N LEU A 162 8.88 0.04 -3.73
CA LEU A 162 7.67 0.05 -2.92
C LEU A 162 6.69 -0.96 -3.48
N MET A 163 6.08 -1.75 -2.61
CA MET A 163 5.02 -2.68 -2.98
C MET A 163 3.85 -2.50 -2.02
N ASP A 164 2.69 -2.20 -2.57
CA ASP A 164 1.41 -2.17 -1.86
C ASP A 164 0.59 -3.42 -2.15
N ALA A 165 0.08 -4.08 -1.13
CA ALA A 165 -0.69 -5.31 -1.26
C ALA A 165 -1.96 -5.30 -0.40
N HIS A 166 -3.08 -5.71 -1.00
CA HIS A 166 -4.29 -6.04 -0.26
C HIS A 166 -4.65 -7.50 -0.54
N LEU A 167 -4.38 -8.38 0.43
CA LEU A 167 -4.52 -9.82 0.25
C LEU A 167 -5.98 -10.28 0.42
N GLU A 168 -6.23 -11.55 0.07
CA GLU A 168 -7.54 -12.17 0.16
C GLU A 168 -8.10 -12.16 1.59
N PRO A 169 -9.31 -11.63 1.85
CA PRO A 169 -9.94 -11.71 3.15
C PRO A 169 -10.36 -13.14 3.49
N LEU A 170 -10.36 -13.49 4.77
CA LEU A 170 -10.91 -14.76 5.25
C LEU A 170 -12.43 -14.72 5.19
N SER A 171 -12.99 -15.46 4.29
CA SER A 171 -14.41 -15.39 4.02
C SER A 171 -15.25 -16.56 4.55
N SER A 172 -14.67 -17.73 4.77
CA SER A 172 -15.36 -18.85 5.45
C SER A 172 -14.40 -20.00 5.82
N PRO A 173 -14.75 -20.84 6.80
CA PRO A 173 -14.00 -22.07 7.10
C PRO A 173 -13.88 -23.02 5.92
N LYS A 174 -14.88 -23.04 5.01
CA LYS A 174 -14.85 -23.87 3.80
C LYS A 174 -13.77 -23.42 2.81
N THR A 175 -13.50 -22.12 2.72
CA THR A 175 -12.48 -21.57 1.83
C THR A 175 -11.06 -21.93 2.29
N LEU A 176 -10.82 -21.99 3.60
CA LEU A 176 -9.57 -22.46 4.20
C LEU A 176 -9.26 -23.92 3.83
N TRP A 177 -10.28 -24.74 3.69
CA TRP A 177 -10.13 -26.16 3.38
C TRP A 177 -9.76 -26.43 1.92
N VAL A 178 -10.34 -25.62 1.00
CA VAL A 178 -10.16 -25.79 -0.44
C VAL A 178 -8.87 -25.13 -0.95
N PHE A 179 -8.49 -23.96 -0.45
CA PHE A 179 -7.42 -23.13 -1.01
C PHE A 179 -6.11 -23.14 -0.22
N LYS A 180 -5.96 -23.97 0.82
CA LYS A 180 -4.71 -24.14 1.60
C LYS A 180 -3.94 -22.82 1.82
N ASN A 181 -4.59 -21.84 2.45
CA ASN A 181 -4.01 -20.51 2.74
C ASN A 181 -3.67 -19.70 1.48
N PRO A 182 -4.68 -19.11 0.79
CA PRO A 182 -4.48 -18.34 -0.43
C PRO A 182 -3.53 -17.14 -0.26
N ARG A 183 -3.54 -16.49 0.91
CA ARG A 183 -2.65 -15.35 1.21
C ARG A 183 -1.17 -15.72 1.18
N ALA A 184 -0.82 -16.91 1.63
CA ALA A 184 0.57 -17.39 1.52
C ALA A 184 1.00 -17.56 0.06
N GLY A 185 0.10 -18.02 -0.81
CA GLY A 185 0.35 -18.06 -2.26
C GLY A 185 0.50 -16.67 -2.87
N GLN A 186 -0.34 -15.72 -2.46
CA GLN A 186 -0.27 -14.33 -2.89
C GLN A 186 1.03 -13.66 -2.44
N VAL A 187 1.46 -13.85 -1.18
CA VAL A 187 2.75 -13.33 -0.71
C VAL A 187 3.93 -13.94 -1.47
N ARG A 188 3.92 -15.27 -1.76
CA ARG A 188 4.99 -15.86 -2.58
C ARG A 188 5.08 -15.20 -3.95
N ALA A 189 3.96 -15.00 -4.63
CA ALA A 189 3.95 -14.33 -5.94
C ALA A 189 4.52 -12.90 -5.86
N ILE A 190 4.24 -12.16 -4.77
CA ILE A 190 4.84 -10.85 -4.52
C ILE A 190 6.36 -10.97 -4.32
N LEU A 191 6.80 -11.87 -3.45
CA LEU A 191 8.23 -12.03 -3.14
C LEU A 191 9.02 -12.52 -4.35
N ASP A 192 8.47 -13.41 -5.16
CA ASP A 192 9.09 -13.88 -6.41
C ASP A 192 9.35 -12.69 -7.37
N VAL A 193 8.44 -11.72 -7.41
CA VAL A 193 8.60 -10.50 -8.21
C VAL A 193 9.65 -9.57 -7.60
N LEU A 194 9.66 -9.41 -6.28
CA LEU A 194 10.61 -8.52 -5.57
C LEU A 194 12.04 -9.06 -5.54
N ASP A 195 12.22 -10.38 -5.65
CA ASP A 195 13.53 -11.01 -5.69
C ASP A 195 14.11 -11.11 -7.13
N THR A 196 13.32 -10.73 -8.17
CA THR A 196 13.84 -10.59 -9.53
C THR A 196 14.53 -9.24 -9.70
N ASP A 197 15.72 -9.24 -10.29
CA ASP A 197 16.39 -8.01 -10.72
C ASP A 197 15.62 -7.40 -11.91
N ARG A 198 14.70 -6.50 -11.60
CA ARG A 198 13.80 -5.90 -12.61
C ARG A 198 14.38 -4.68 -13.27
N TYR A 199 15.45 -4.13 -12.73
CA TYR A 199 15.94 -2.82 -13.09
C TYR A 199 17.43 -2.89 -13.45
N ASP A 200 17.70 -3.20 -14.70
CA ASP A 200 19.06 -3.18 -15.25
C ASP A 200 19.75 -1.84 -14.94
N GLY A 201 20.73 -1.87 -14.04
CA GLY A 201 21.73 -0.84 -13.89
C GLY A 201 21.52 0.23 -12.82
N ASP A 202 20.37 0.37 -12.21
CA ASP A 202 20.17 1.35 -11.12
C ASP A 202 20.40 0.68 -9.74
N ALA A 203 21.23 1.32 -8.91
CA ALA A 203 21.47 0.87 -7.55
C ALA A 203 20.20 0.98 -6.69
N VAL A 204 19.86 -0.08 -5.95
CA VAL A 204 18.70 -0.17 -5.08
C VAL A 204 19.09 0.05 -3.62
N ALA A 205 18.47 1.02 -2.95
CA ALA A 205 18.63 1.27 -1.51
C ALA A 205 17.87 0.25 -0.67
N GLY A 206 16.86 -0.36 -1.26
CA GLY A 206 16.04 -1.38 -0.63
C GLY A 206 14.65 -1.51 -1.20
N VAL A 207 13.89 -2.41 -0.59
CA VAL A 207 12.51 -2.72 -0.96
C VAL A 207 11.63 -2.62 0.28
N VAL A 208 10.46 -1.99 0.17
CA VAL A 208 9.43 -1.92 1.21
C VAL A 208 8.16 -2.57 0.70
N LEU A 209 7.65 -3.55 1.43
CA LEU A 209 6.37 -4.21 1.20
C LEU A 209 5.42 -3.84 2.33
N GLY A 210 4.29 -3.20 2.02
CA GLY A 210 3.25 -2.91 3.00
C GLY A 210 1.86 -3.27 2.50
N GLY A 211 0.88 -3.19 3.38
CA GLY A 211 -0.51 -3.41 3.03
C GLY A 211 -1.35 -4.14 4.06
N ASP A 212 -2.60 -4.37 3.69
CA ASP A 212 -3.54 -5.20 4.44
C ASP A 212 -3.37 -6.68 4.05
N PHE A 213 -2.78 -7.45 4.95
CA PHE A 213 -2.53 -8.89 4.77
C PHE A 213 -3.72 -9.76 5.18
N ASN A 214 -4.77 -9.17 5.73
CA ASN A 214 -5.99 -9.87 6.13
C ASN A 214 -5.76 -11.10 7.04
N THR A 215 -4.76 -11.05 7.92
CA THR A 215 -4.35 -12.15 8.82
C THR A 215 -5.26 -12.30 10.04
N VAL A 216 -6.58 -12.26 9.81
CA VAL A 216 -7.62 -12.27 10.84
C VAL A 216 -7.39 -13.37 11.87
N ARG A 217 -7.41 -13.03 13.19
CA ARG A 217 -7.25 -13.92 14.35
C ARG A 217 -5.92 -14.69 14.41
N ALA A 218 -5.27 -14.96 13.30
CA ALA A 218 -4.00 -15.69 13.27
C ALA A 218 -2.80 -14.75 13.45
N GLY A 219 -2.90 -13.50 12.93
CA GLY A 219 -1.85 -12.50 13.05
C GLY A 219 -0.48 -13.06 12.63
N ALA A 220 0.51 -12.92 13.51
CA ALA A 220 1.86 -13.40 13.28
C ALA A 220 2.01 -14.94 13.14
N ARG A 221 0.97 -15.72 13.41
CA ARG A 221 1.00 -17.18 13.21
C ARG A 221 0.66 -17.59 11.81
N GLU A 222 0.15 -16.66 10.99
CA GLU A 222 -0.21 -16.96 9.62
C GLU A 222 1.02 -17.05 8.70
N ASP A 223 0.95 -17.97 7.73
CA ASP A 223 2.07 -18.22 6.80
C ASP A 223 2.37 -17.01 5.92
N ALA A 224 1.37 -16.22 5.54
CA ALA A 224 1.57 -14.98 4.79
C ALA A 224 2.48 -14.01 5.55
N TYR A 225 2.18 -13.75 6.85
CA TYR A 225 3.04 -12.95 7.70
C TYR A 225 4.44 -13.56 7.86
N ARG A 226 4.52 -14.88 8.12
CA ARG A 226 5.80 -15.55 8.34
C ARG A 226 6.72 -15.49 7.11
N LEU A 227 6.17 -15.63 5.92
CA LEU A 227 6.91 -15.49 4.66
C LEU A 227 7.46 -14.07 4.50
N ALA A 228 6.62 -13.05 4.60
CA ALA A 228 7.05 -11.66 4.50
C ALA A 228 8.04 -11.28 5.61
N ARG A 229 7.80 -11.73 6.85
CA ARG A 229 8.70 -11.47 7.98
C ARG A 229 10.08 -12.14 7.82
N LYS A 230 10.13 -13.36 7.27
CA LYS A 230 11.38 -14.06 6.96
C LYS A 230 12.16 -13.35 5.86
N TRP A 231 11.47 -12.85 4.84
CA TRP A 231 12.06 -12.07 3.75
C TRP A 231 12.61 -10.72 4.24
N SER A 232 11.93 -10.10 5.19
CA SER A 232 12.29 -8.78 5.75
C SER A 232 13.50 -8.88 6.68
N THR A 233 14.66 -8.47 6.20
CA THR A 233 15.93 -8.52 6.98
C THR A 233 16.19 -7.25 7.78
N SER A 234 15.52 -6.15 7.46
CA SER A 234 15.84 -4.81 8.00
C SER A 234 14.85 -4.32 9.06
N LEU A 235 13.81 -5.09 9.40
CA LEU A 235 12.82 -4.74 10.40
C LEU A 235 13.41 -4.89 11.82
N ALA A 236 13.86 -3.78 12.42
CA ALA A 236 14.47 -3.74 13.74
C ALA A 236 13.45 -3.68 14.88
N HIS A 237 12.34 -2.97 14.65
CA HIS A 237 11.24 -2.89 15.62
C HIS A 237 9.91 -2.92 14.89
N GLU A 238 9.00 -3.75 15.37
CA GLU A 238 7.65 -3.90 14.85
C GLU A 238 6.63 -3.53 15.92
N ASP A 239 5.77 -2.55 15.61
CA ASP A 239 4.60 -2.29 16.44
C ASP A 239 3.62 -3.46 16.28
N ARG A 240 3.28 -4.13 17.38
CA ARG A 240 2.47 -5.34 17.39
C ARG A 240 1.03 -5.10 17.81
N ARG A 241 0.64 -3.85 17.99
CA ARG A 241 -0.75 -3.50 18.32
C ARG A 241 -1.68 -3.89 17.18
N ASP A 242 -2.92 -4.19 17.53
CA ASP A 242 -3.95 -4.51 16.55
C ASP A 242 -4.26 -3.28 15.68
N THR A 243 -4.33 -3.48 14.38
CA THR A 243 -4.64 -2.43 13.40
C THR A 243 -6.11 -2.38 13.03
N HIS A 244 -6.86 -3.40 13.39
CA HIS A 244 -8.30 -3.52 13.17
C HIS A 244 -8.94 -4.23 14.37
N MET A 245 -10.28 -4.16 14.53
CA MET A 245 -11.00 -4.86 15.60
C MET A 245 -10.85 -6.40 15.55
N MET A 246 -10.52 -6.96 14.39
CA MET A 246 -10.27 -8.40 14.20
C MET A 246 -8.81 -8.82 14.43
N GLY A 247 -7.94 -7.90 14.84
CA GLY A 247 -6.54 -8.16 15.11
C GLY A 247 -5.60 -7.28 14.28
N ARG A 248 -4.34 -7.69 14.22
CA ARG A 248 -3.34 -7.00 13.40
C ARG A 248 -3.39 -7.54 11.97
N LEU A 249 -3.86 -6.72 11.04
CA LEU A 249 -4.04 -7.05 9.63
C LEU A 249 -3.03 -6.33 8.73
N ASP A 250 -2.59 -5.12 9.14
CA ASP A 250 -1.76 -4.23 8.36
C ASP A 250 -0.31 -4.32 8.80
N TYR A 251 0.61 -4.38 7.85
CA TYR A 251 2.03 -4.57 8.08
C TYR A 251 2.87 -3.73 7.13
N VAL A 252 4.11 -3.43 7.56
CA VAL A 252 5.18 -2.93 6.69
C VAL A 252 6.43 -3.74 6.96
N PHE A 253 7.03 -4.26 5.91
CA PHE A 253 8.25 -5.06 5.89
C PHE A 253 9.29 -4.38 5.02
N ALA A 254 10.58 -4.60 5.30
CA ALA A 254 11.65 -4.05 4.46
C ALA A 254 12.85 -4.98 4.36
N LYS A 255 13.48 -4.93 3.18
CA LYS A 255 14.80 -5.48 2.90
C LYS A 255 15.64 -4.33 2.34
N LEU A 256 16.49 -3.74 3.18
CA LEU A 256 17.28 -2.55 2.88
C LEU A 256 18.74 -2.93 2.71
N GLU A 257 19.52 -2.08 2.06
CA GLU A 257 20.97 -2.22 2.01
C GLU A 257 21.60 -2.22 3.41
N ASP A 258 22.82 -2.72 3.52
CA ASP A 258 23.51 -2.89 4.80
C ASP A 258 23.65 -1.57 5.58
N GLY A 259 23.45 -1.69 6.91
CA GLY A 259 23.48 -0.57 7.82
C GLY A 259 22.15 0.14 8.04
N TRP A 260 21.17 -0.04 7.13
CA TRP A 260 19.85 0.54 7.31
C TRP A 260 18.89 -0.38 8.04
N LYS A 261 18.08 0.21 8.91
CA LYS A 261 17.03 -0.45 9.69
C LYS A 261 15.71 0.28 9.55
N MET A 262 14.61 -0.47 9.67
CA MET A 262 13.26 0.05 9.70
C MET A 262 12.62 -0.21 11.06
N LYS A 263 11.83 0.77 11.53
CA LYS A 263 10.94 0.64 12.68
C LYS A 263 9.54 0.98 12.26
N THR A 264 8.55 0.24 12.75
CA THR A 264 7.15 0.55 12.50
C THR A 264 6.45 1.07 13.74
N ARG A 265 5.43 1.90 13.53
CA ARG A 265 4.55 2.44 14.57
C ARG A 265 3.12 2.54 14.05
N ARG A 266 2.16 1.92 14.73
CA ARG A 266 0.74 2.13 14.48
C ARG A 266 0.33 3.52 15.00
N LEU A 267 -0.43 4.28 14.22
CA LEU A 267 -1.07 5.51 14.70
C LEU A 267 -2.23 5.19 15.66
N ASP A 268 -2.61 6.17 16.48
CA ASP A 268 -3.68 6.00 17.48
C ASP A 268 -5.03 6.53 16.97
N GLU A 269 -5.04 7.10 15.77
CA GLU A 269 -6.22 7.61 15.08
C GLU A 269 -6.47 6.79 13.80
N ARG A 270 -7.74 6.56 13.45
CA ARG A 270 -8.16 5.78 12.28
C ARG A 270 -8.51 6.63 11.06
N PHE A 271 -8.68 7.93 11.25
CA PHE A 271 -9.04 8.87 10.17
C PHE A 271 -10.31 8.45 9.40
N GLY A 272 -11.38 8.09 10.12
CA GLY A 272 -12.64 7.64 9.50
C GLY A 272 -12.66 6.18 9.01
N SER A 273 -11.50 5.51 8.91
CA SER A 273 -11.41 4.08 8.57
C SER A 273 -11.70 3.18 9.77
N ASP A 274 -11.93 1.89 9.53
CA ASP A 274 -11.91 0.85 10.56
C ASP A 274 -10.51 0.29 10.83
N HIS A 275 -9.50 0.69 10.02
CA HIS A 275 -8.10 0.36 10.19
C HIS A 275 -7.27 1.54 10.74
N TYR A 276 -6.29 1.22 11.57
CA TYR A 276 -5.26 2.16 12.02
C TYR A 276 -4.08 2.17 11.05
N PRO A 277 -3.60 3.35 10.61
CA PRO A 277 -2.40 3.45 9.78
C PRO A 277 -1.15 2.93 10.49
N VAL A 278 -0.22 2.35 9.72
CA VAL A 278 1.09 1.89 10.18
C VAL A 278 2.18 2.67 9.49
N LEU A 279 2.93 3.46 10.27
CA LEU A 279 4.09 4.22 9.81
C LEU A 279 5.36 3.37 9.84
N ALA A 280 6.23 3.57 8.88
CA ALA A 280 7.59 3.03 8.84
C ALA A 280 8.60 4.17 8.76
N PHE A 281 9.61 4.11 9.62
CA PHE A 281 10.73 5.03 9.72
C PHE A 281 12.03 4.29 9.48
N PHE A 282 12.98 4.96 8.81
CA PHE A 282 14.28 4.39 8.48
C PHE A 282 15.38 5.07 9.30
N SER A 283 16.40 4.32 9.66
CA SER A 283 17.59 4.81 10.37
C SER A 283 18.78 3.91 10.07
N ARG A 284 19.98 4.43 10.17
CA ARG A 284 21.22 3.65 10.20
C ARG A 284 21.49 3.05 11.56
#